data_c8a2be3f532d6d6117b6ead1828061b8
#
_entry.id   c8a2be3f532d6d6117b6ead1828061b8
#
_cell.length_a   1.000
_cell.length_b   1.000
_cell.length_c   1.000
_cell.angle_alpha   90.00
_cell.angle_beta   90.00
_cell.angle_gamma   90.00
#
_symmetry.space_group_name_H-M   'P 1'
#
loop_
_entity.id
_entity.type
_entity.pdbx_description
1 polymer ?
#
loop_
_entity_poly.entity_id
_entity_poly.type
_entity_poly.pdbx_seq_one_letter_code
_entity_poly.pdbx_strand_id
1 'polypeptide(L)'
;MQTFGKEGRKAVWLALPALIILIVVFGLPIVWLFLDSLNAPTFSIANYRAFLGDNANIRVIVQTVEISVIATCACLIIGYPTAYLIVAAPKRLRIALIVLVIIPFLTSALARTYAWIMVLGDSGLINNLLLDFGVISTPLPLIYNRMAIYLAMVNFMLPIMILPLVSVMLGIDRSLMAAARSMGARPFTAFCRVFFPLSIPGIRSATVLVFVICLGFYIIPSALGGLGDSMLSNFLVSQVTASFDMTSVATGSFVLLALAIVVLLIVGLDLSGAQAGQAPLRSRLAKLSPVSWLTRSLSEIFIGFRAKRWTAQRYRSSRESWLPKIGGNVLILLVLTYLLAPSVVVIVMSFSAGAYLEFPPSGLSLRWYRSFFGSSAWYGAAWTSFEIGVAVAVLSTIVGTLAAYGLSRTSPRLRRILNVVILTPITIPVIVVGVASYFGLAKLGLIGSRTGVILAQSIGAISYVVVIVSATLANFDRQLEQAAQSMRAGPAQTFARVTLPLIRPGIVGGAFLAFIHSFDEVVITSLVSGFSVTTLPLKMWENIRNAIDPTLAAVASLLTLLPLLYLIGLYVAWRRSKSRSQSTLLGAAN
;
A
#
# COMPACT_ATOMS: atom_id res chain seq x y z
N MET A 1 -26.66 23.62 21.99
CA MET A 1 -25.76 22.49 22.35
C MET A 1 -26.46 21.15 22.60
N GLN A 2 -27.75 21.10 22.96
CA GLN A 2 -28.47 19.84 23.30
C GLN A 2 -29.06 19.07 22.10
N THR A 3 -29.27 19.66 20.95
CA THR A 3 -29.78 18.99 19.73
C THR A 3 -28.75 18.07 19.04
N PHE A 4 -27.47 18.37 19.16
CA PHE A 4 -26.37 17.56 18.61
C PHE A 4 -26.26 16.14 19.20
N GLY A 5 -26.73 15.93 20.42
CA GLY A 5 -26.64 14.61 21.08
C GLY A 5 -27.60 13.55 20.53
N LYS A 6 -28.79 13.94 20.08
CA LYS A 6 -29.79 12.98 19.53
C LYS A 6 -29.54 12.64 18.05
N GLU A 7 -29.14 13.61 17.23
CA GLU A 7 -28.79 13.37 15.82
C GLU A 7 -27.48 12.57 15.68
N GLY A 8 -26.47 12.87 16.50
CA GLY A 8 -25.22 12.10 16.53
C GLY A 8 -25.40 10.62 16.89
N ARG A 9 -26.33 10.30 17.79
CA ARG A 9 -26.69 8.90 18.10
C ARG A 9 -27.34 8.19 16.92
N LYS A 10 -28.22 8.86 16.16
CA LYS A 10 -28.86 8.28 14.97
C LYS A 10 -27.85 8.09 13.84
N ALA A 11 -26.87 8.97 13.68
CA ALA A 11 -25.85 8.87 12.64
C ALA A 11 -24.91 7.65 12.81
N VAL A 12 -24.70 7.17 14.03
CA VAL A 12 -23.90 5.96 14.31
C VAL A 12 -24.51 4.71 13.64
N TRP A 13 -25.84 4.64 13.53
CA TRP A 13 -26.52 3.51 12.88
C TRP A 13 -26.12 3.34 11.40
N LEU A 14 -25.67 4.43 10.76
CA LEU A 14 -25.18 4.37 9.38
C LEU A 14 -23.82 3.64 9.26
N ALA A 15 -23.05 3.55 10.34
CA ALA A 15 -21.83 2.76 10.38
C ALA A 15 -22.07 1.26 10.68
N LEU A 16 -23.30 0.91 11.12
CA LEU A 16 -23.62 -0.45 11.56
C LEU A 16 -23.42 -1.51 10.47
N PRO A 17 -23.82 -1.31 9.18
CA PRO A 17 -23.58 -2.31 8.14
C PRO A 17 -22.09 -2.61 7.95
N ALA A 18 -21.22 -1.58 7.98
CA ALA A 18 -19.77 -1.77 7.90
C ALA A 18 -19.24 -2.56 9.11
N LEU A 19 -19.68 -2.19 10.30
CA LEU A 19 -19.28 -2.86 11.53
C LEU A 19 -19.75 -4.31 11.59
N ILE A 20 -20.96 -4.61 11.13
CA ILE A 20 -21.48 -5.99 11.08
C ILE A 20 -20.59 -6.83 10.17
N ILE A 21 -20.32 -6.39 8.93
CA ILE A 21 -19.47 -7.13 7.99
C ILE A 21 -18.07 -7.33 8.60
N LEU A 22 -17.46 -6.28 9.12
CA LEU A 22 -16.11 -6.35 9.71
C LEU A 22 -16.08 -7.23 10.96
N ILE A 23 -17.08 -7.17 11.82
CA ILE A 23 -17.12 -7.99 13.03
C ILE A 23 -17.38 -9.46 12.68
N VAL A 24 -18.34 -9.75 11.80
CA VAL A 24 -18.73 -11.13 11.48
C VAL A 24 -17.66 -11.84 10.66
N VAL A 25 -17.09 -11.17 9.63
CA VAL A 25 -16.16 -11.82 8.69
C VAL A 25 -14.71 -11.75 9.14
N PHE A 26 -14.37 -10.81 10.04
CA PHE A 26 -12.99 -10.62 10.51
C PHE A 26 -12.88 -10.59 12.04
N GLY A 27 -13.68 -9.75 12.73
CA GLY A 27 -13.54 -9.53 14.18
C GLY A 27 -13.82 -10.78 15.02
N LEU A 28 -14.94 -11.46 14.81
CA LEU A 28 -15.24 -12.73 15.48
C LEU A 28 -14.26 -13.84 15.10
N PRO A 29 -13.94 -14.04 13.81
CA PRO A 29 -12.94 -15.03 13.43
C PRO A 29 -11.56 -14.80 14.05
N ILE A 30 -11.08 -13.57 14.13
CA ILE A 30 -9.78 -13.30 14.76
C ILE A 30 -9.81 -13.60 16.27
N VAL A 31 -10.94 -13.34 16.94
CA VAL A 31 -11.12 -13.73 18.35
C VAL A 31 -11.12 -15.26 18.50
N TRP A 32 -11.85 -15.99 17.65
CA TRP A 32 -11.82 -17.45 17.66
C TRP A 32 -10.43 -18.00 17.39
N LEU A 33 -9.74 -17.46 16.39
CA LEU A 33 -8.37 -17.84 16.09
C LEU A 33 -7.44 -17.59 17.30
N PHE A 34 -7.66 -16.48 18.04
CA PHE A 34 -6.92 -16.21 19.26
C PHE A 34 -7.21 -17.24 20.35
N LEU A 35 -8.47 -17.58 20.56
CA LEU A 35 -8.86 -18.60 21.53
C LEU A 35 -8.28 -19.98 21.20
N ASP A 36 -8.26 -20.36 19.93
CA ASP A 36 -7.63 -21.59 19.46
C ASP A 36 -6.12 -21.59 19.68
N SER A 37 -5.44 -20.46 19.47
CA SER A 37 -4.00 -20.35 19.77
C SER A 37 -3.66 -20.53 21.25
N LEU A 38 -4.62 -20.30 22.14
CA LEU A 38 -4.51 -20.48 23.59
C LEU A 38 -5.09 -21.83 24.08
N ASN A 39 -5.45 -22.77 23.18
CA ASN A 39 -6.11 -24.04 23.54
C ASN A 39 -7.37 -23.84 24.39
N ALA A 40 -8.26 -22.91 24.03
CA ALA A 40 -9.53 -22.75 24.75
C ALA A 40 -10.34 -24.06 24.73
N PRO A 41 -11.01 -24.44 25.84
CA PRO A 41 -11.23 -23.69 27.07
C PRO A 41 -10.15 -23.84 28.16
N THR A 42 -9.08 -24.61 27.95
CA THR A 42 -8.04 -24.89 28.97
C THR A 42 -7.07 -23.73 29.19
N PHE A 43 -7.03 -22.77 28.26
CA PHE A 43 -6.19 -21.56 28.28
C PHE A 43 -4.72 -21.84 28.63
N SER A 44 -4.00 -22.44 27.70
CA SER A 44 -2.58 -22.76 27.83
C SER A 44 -1.72 -21.99 26.83
N ILE A 45 -0.54 -21.57 27.23
CA ILE A 45 0.49 -21.00 26.36
C ILE A 45 1.39 -22.09 25.75
N ALA A 46 1.02 -23.38 25.87
CA ALA A 46 1.81 -24.50 25.39
C ALA A 46 2.11 -24.41 23.89
N ASN A 47 1.13 -23.98 23.07
CA ASN A 47 1.31 -23.78 21.63
C ASN A 47 2.37 -22.72 21.31
N TYR A 48 2.35 -21.60 22.03
CA TYR A 48 3.38 -20.56 21.84
C TYR A 48 4.75 -21.06 22.29
N ARG A 49 4.83 -21.84 23.37
CA ARG A 49 6.09 -22.43 23.83
C ARG A 49 6.61 -23.47 22.82
N ALA A 50 5.75 -24.32 22.29
CA ALA A 50 6.12 -25.27 21.24
C ALA A 50 6.54 -24.57 19.96
N PHE A 51 5.78 -23.58 19.50
CA PHE A 51 6.06 -22.82 18.29
C PHE A 51 7.38 -22.06 18.37
N LEU A 52 7.64 -21.39 19.49
CA LEU A 52 8.87 -20.62 19.74
C LEU A 52 10.02 -21.53 20.23
N GLY A 53 9.78 -22.76 20.59
CA GLY A 53 10.79 -23.77 20.93
C GLY A 53 11.37 -24.48 19.70
N ASP A 54 10.70 -24.41 18.57
CA ASP A 54 11.19 -24.99 17.31
C ASP A 54 12.16 -24.03 16.61
N ASN A 55 13.38 -24.51 16.40
CA ASN A 55 14.44 -23.77 15.73
C ASN A 55 14.08 -23.38 14.28
N ALA A 56 13.26 -24.19 13.58
CA ALA A 56 12.80 -23.85 12.24
C ALA A 56 11.88 -22.63 12.24
N ASN A 57 10.93 -22.58 13.17
CA ASN A 57 10.02 -21.46 13.33
C ASN A 57 10.76 -20.18 13.74
N ILE A 58 11.71 -20.27 14.69
CA ILE A 58 12.54 -19.13 15.09
C ILE A 58 13.32 -18.60 13.89
N ARG A 59 13.92 -19.46 13.09
CA ARG A 59 14.65 -19.06 11.87
C ARG A 59 13.75 -18.28 10.93
N VAL A 60 12.55 -18.78 10.66
CA VAL A 60 11.56 -18.10 9.78
C VAL A 60 11.13 -16.74 10.35
N ILE A 61 10.93 -16.64 11.68
CA ILE A 61 10.61 -15.37 12.35
C ILE A 61 11.75 -14.35 12.18
N VAL A 62 12.98 -14.75 12.53
CA VAL A 62 14.16 -13.87 12.42
C VAL A 62 14.37 -13.41 10.98
N GLN A 63 14.27 -14.32 10.03
CA GLN A 63 14.37 -14.04 8.61
C GLN A 63 13.28 -13.07 8.13
N THR A 64 12.04 -13.24 8.58
CA THR A 64 10.94 -12.32 8.26
C THR A 64 11.24 -10.90 8.73
N VAL A 65 11.75 -10.76 9.96
CA VAL A 65 12.15 -9.46 10.52
C VAL A 65 13.34 -8.89 9.76
N GLU A 66 14.38 -9.69 9.51
CA GLU A 66 15.59 -9.29 8.78
C GLU A 66 15.25 -8.73 7.39
N ILE A 67 14.50 -9.52 6.59
CA ILE A 67 14.08 -9.11 5.24
C ILE A 67 13.27 -7.81 5.30
N SER A 68 12.32 -7.72 6.22
CA SER A 68 11.47 -6.54 6.38
C SER A 68 12.25 -5.29 6.79
N VAL A 69 13.22 -5.42 7.71
CA VAL A 69 14.08 -4.32 8.14
C VAL A 69 14.97 -3.84 6.99
N ILE A 70 15.65 -4.77 6.30
CA ILE A 70 16.58 -4.42 5.21
C ILE A 70 15.81 -3.74 4.06
N ALA A 71 14.67 -4.31 3.65
CA ALA A 71 13.83 -3.70 2.60
C ALA A 71 13.33 -2.30 3.00
N THR A 72 12.89 -2.13 4.26
CA THR A 72 12.43 -0.84 4.77
C THR A 72 13.55 0.19 4.83
N CYS A 73 14.74 -0.18 5.31
CA CYS A 73 15.90 0.69 5.35
C CYS A 73 16.35 1.09 3.94
N ALA A 74 16.38 0.16 2.99
CA ALA A 74 16.69 0.46 1.60
C ALA A 74 15.67 1.42 0.98
N CYS A 75 14.36 1.19 1.23
CA CYS A 75 13.31 2.11 0.81
C CYS A 75 13.47 3.52 1.40
N LEU A 76 13.86 3.62 2.67
CA LEU A 76 14.08 4.92 3.32
C LEU A 76 15.30 5.64 2.74
N ILE A 77 16.41 4.93 2.56
CA ILE A 77 17.67 5.48 2.01
C ILE A 77 17.46 6.02 0.60
N ILE A 78 16.70 5.32 -0.24
CA ILE A 78 16.40 5.71 -1.62
C ILE A 78 15.24 6.71 -1.66
N GLY A 79 14.18 6.45 -0.90
CA GLY A 79 12.92 7.19 -0.93
C GLY A 79 13.01 8.57 -0.33
N TYR A 80 13.76 8.76 0.77
CA TYR A 80 13.88 10.08 1.42
C TYR A 80 14.53 11.13 0.50
N PRO A 81 15.72 10.91 -0.09
CA PRO A 81 16.31 11.88 -1.02
C PRO A 81 15.43 12.08 -2.26
N THR A 82 14.79 11.02 -2.77
CA THR A 82 13.87 11.13 -3.90
C THR A 82 12.67 12.01 -3.56
N ALA A 83 12.03 11.81 -2.41
CA ALA A 83 10.93 12.65 -1.93
C ALA A 83 11.35 14.12 -1.78
N TYR A 84 12.53 14.37 -1.21
CA TYR A 84 13.08 15.72 -1.07
C TYR A 84 13.27 16.41 -2.43
N LEU A 85 13.84 15.71 -3.41
CA LEU A 85 14.05 16.22 -4.76
C LEU A 85 12.72 16.49 -5.48
N ILE A 86 11.72 15.62 -5.33
CA ILE A 86 10.36 15.82 -5.85
C ILE A 86 9.74 17.09 -5.27
N VAL A 87 9.85 17.31 -3.96
CA VAL A 87 9.32 18.51 -3.29
C VAL A 87 10.07 19.77 -3.70
N ALA A 88 11.38 19.69 -3.95
CA ALA A 88 12.20 20.80 -4.41
C ALA A 88 11.90 21.21 -5.87
N ALA A 89 11.36 20.31 -6.68
CA ALA A 89 11.07 20.51 -8.10
C ALA A 89 9.98 21.58 -8.32
N PRO A 90 9.98 22.29 -9.48
CA PRO A 90 8.93 23.23 -9.83
C PRO A 90 7.57 22.52 -9.96
N LYS A 91 6.46 23.25 -9.68
CA LYS A 91 5.11 22.67 -9.53
C LYS A 91 4.71 21.71 -10.67
N ARG A 92 5.01 22.05 -11.93
CA ARG A 92 4.65 21.21 -13.08
C ARG A 92 5.42 19.90 -13.08
N LEU A 93 6.74 19.96 -12.89
CA LEU A 93 7.62 18.78 -12.84
C LEU A 93 7.31 17.91 -11.62
N ARG A 94 7.07 18.52 -10.46
CA ARG A 94 6.68 17.82 -9.23
C ARG A 94 5.41 16.98 -9.42
N ILE A 95 4.38 17.53 -10.05
CA ILE A 95 3.15 16.78 -10.32
C ILE A 95 3.45 15.59 -11.25
N ALA A 96 4.24 15.80 -12.32
CA ALA A 96 4.63 14.72 -13.22
C ALA A 96 5.43 13.62 -12.50
N LEU A 97 6.39 13.99 -11.65
CA LEU A 97 7.18 13.03 -10.87
C LEU A 97 6.33 12.22 -9.89
N ILE A 98 5.38 12.88 -9.20
CA ILE A 98 4.44 12.19 -8.29
C ILE A 98 3.58 11.19 -9.08
N VAL A 99 3.06 11.58 -10.25
CA VAL A 99 2.30 10.69 -11.11
C VAL A 99 3.14 9.48 -11.55
N LEU A 100 4.39 9.70 -11.97
CA LEU A 100 5.30 8.62 -12.37
C LEU A 100 5.61 7.64 -11.20
N VAL A 101 5.68 8.13 -9.98
CA VAL A 101 5.85 7.28 -8.78
C VAL A 101 4.57 6.49 -8.46
N ILE A 102 3.38 7.07 -8.72
CA ILE A 102 2.09 6.39 -8.46
C ILE A 102 1.81 5.30 -9.50
N ILE A 103 2.25 5.45 -10.74
CA ILE A 103 1.96 4.49 -11.82
C ILE A 103 2.27 3.04 -11.43
N PRO A 104 3.47 2.68 -10.92
CA PRO A 104 3.74 1.31 -10.50
C PRO A 104 2.84 0.82 -9.37
N PHE A 105 2.40 1.71 -8.48
CA PHE A 105 1.49 1.34 -7.39
C PHE A 105 0.09 0.92 -7.89
N LEU A 106 -0.34 1.43 -9.03
CA LEU A 106 -1.62 1.09 -9.64
C LEU A 106 -1.56 -0.17 -10.53
N THR A 107 -0.35 -0.69 -10.80
CA THR A 107 -0.17 -1.92 -11.56
C THR A 107 -0.26 -3.14 -10.65
N SER A 108 -0.77 -4.25 -11.19
CA SER A 108 -0.93 -5.49 -10.45
C SER A 108 0.36 -5.97 -9.77
N ALA A 109 0.22 -6.42 -8.52
CA ALA A 109 1.33 -6.99 -7.76
C ALA A 109 1.93 -8.21 -8.46
N LEU A 110 1.09 -9.10 -8.99
CA LEU A 110 1.54 -10.29 -9.71
C LEU A 110 2.20 -9.94 -11.03
N ALA A 111 1.67 -8.96 -11.76
CA ALA A 111 2.26 -8.49 -13.01
C ALA A 111 3.70 -7.98 -12.77
N ARG A 112 3.93 -7.22 -11.69
CA ARG A 112 5.27 -6.74 -11.33
C ARG A 112 6.19 -7.87 -10.85
N THR A 113 5.66 -8.82 -10.09
CA THR A 113 6.44 -9.99 -9.67
C THR A 113 6.89 -10.81 -10.88
N TYR A 114 5.98 -11.06 -11.82
CA TYR A 114 6.31 -11.72 -13.08
C TYR A 114 7.34 -10.92 -13.90
N ALA A 115 7.23 -9.59 -13.92
CA ALA A 115 8.21 -8.72 -14.54
C ALA A 115 9.62 -8.91 -13.95
N TRP A 116 9.73 -9.03 -12.63
CA TRP A 116 11.01 -9.29 -11.97
C TRP A 116 11.56 -10.67 -12.29
N ILE A 117 10.71 -11.70 -12.45
CA ILE A 117 11.15 -13.02 -12.94
C ILE A 117 11.78 -12.89 -14.33
N MET A 118 11.18 -12.09 -15.22
CA MET A 118 11.71 -11.86 -16.57
C MET A 118 12.97 -11.01 -16.58
N VAL A 119 13.11 -10.06 -15.67
CA VAL A 119 14.30 -9.18 -15.59
C VAL A 119 15.50 -9.94 -15.02
N LEU A 120 15.28 -10.80 -14.01
CA LEU A 120 16.34 -11.50 -13.27
C LEU A 120 16.60 -12.93 -13.75
N GLY A 121 15.76 -13.49 -14.61
CA GLY A 121 15.90 -14.86 -15.11
C GLY A 121 17.21 -15.09 -15.87
N ASP A 122 17.56 -16.35 -16.14
CA ASP A 122 18.81 -16.72 -16.81
C ASP A 122 18.90 -16.14 -18.22
N SER A 123 17.79 -16.15 -18.98
CA SER A 123 17.65 -15.48 -20.30
C SER A 123 16.99 -14.10 -20.17
N GLY A 124 17.07 -13.47 -19.00
CA GLY A 124 16.42 -12.20 -18.69
C GLY A 124 17.22 -10.98 -19.14
N LEU A 125 16.59 -9.80 -19.00
CA LEU A 125 17.16 -8.54 -19.44
C LEU A 125 18.57 -8.30 -18.89
N ILE A 126 18.80 -8.51 -17.58
CA ILE A 126 20.09 -8.21 -16.95
C ILE A 126 21.16 -9.17 -17.43
N ASN A 127 20.91 -10.47 -17.44
CA ASN A 127 21.86 -11.47 -17.87
C ASN A 127 22.24 -11.29 -19.35
N ASN A 128 21.25 -11.07 -20.23
CA ASN A 128 21.52 -10.87 -21.65
C ASN A 128 22.32 -9.60 -21.91
N LEU A 129 22.01 -8.49 -21.25
CA LEU A 129 22.83 -7.27 -21.36
C LEU A 129 24.28 -7.50 -20.90
N LEU A 130 24.50 -8.21 -19.79
CA LEU A 130 25.85 -8.49 -19.29
C LEU A 130 26.63 -9.44 -20.21
N LEU A 131 25.96 -10.41 -20.83
CA LEU A 131 26.54 -11.30 -21.85
C LEU A 131 26.89 -10.55 -23.13
N ASP A 132 25.99 -9.71 -23.65
CA ASP A 132 26.18 -8.92 -24.86
C ASP A 132 27.32 -7.91 -24.72
N PHE A 133 27.47 -7.29 -23.54
CA PHE A 133 28.63 -6.42 -23.26
C PHE A 133 29.93 -7.18 -22.92
N GLY A 134 29.89 -8.52 -22.89
CA GLY A 134 31.07 -9.33 -22.59
C GLY A 134 31.57 -9.23 -21.14
N VAL A 135 30.72 -8.76 -20.24
CA VAL A 135 31.04 -8.61 -18.81
C VAL A 135 31.06 -9.98 -18.10
N ILE A 136 30.21 -10.90 -18.54
CA ILE A 136 30.10 -12.27 -18.03
C ILE A 136 30.12 -13.26 -19.20
N SER A 137 30.54 -14.49 -18.95
CA SER A 137 30.55 -15.59 -19.92
C SER A 137 29.41 -16.61 -19.75
N THR A 138 28.78 -16.60 -18.56
CA THR A 138 27.64 -17.48 -18.23
C THR A 138 26.60 -16.68 -17.45
N PRO A 139 25.30 -16.99 -17.59
CA PRO A 139 24.26 -16.33 -16.83
C PRO A 139 24.50 -16.40 -15.33
N LEU A 140 24.28 -15.29 -14.63
CA LEU A 140 24.33 -15.23 -13.17
C LEU A 140 23.01 -15.72 -12.56
N PRO A 141 23.03 -16.47 -11.46
CA PRO A 141 21.81 -16.90 -10.75
C PRO A 141 21.20 -15.72 -9.97
N LEU A 142 20.59 -14.78 -10.67
CA LEU A 142 20.02 -13.56 -10.09
C LEU A 142 18.63 -13.78 -9.50
N ILE A 143 17.93 -14.85 -9.85
CA ILE A 143 16.62 -15.25 -9.34
C ILE A 143 16.75 -16.37 -8.31
N TYR A 144 15.71 -16.62 -7.53
CA TYR A 144 15.60 -17.63 -6.47
C TYR A 144 16.64 -17.45 -5.37
N ASN A 145 16.87 -16.19 -4.99
CA ASN A 145 17.78 -15.85 -3.92
C ASN A 145 17.26 -14.61 -3.13
N ARG A 146 17.90 -14.35 -2.00
CA ARG A 146 17.53 -13.26 -1.10
C ARG A 146 17.70 -11.87 -1.72
N MET A 147 18.65 -11.69 -2.64
CA MET A 147 18.86 -10.42 -3.33
C MET A 147 17.69 -10.09 -4.26
N ALA A 148 17.14 -11.10 -4.96
CA ALA A 148 15.94 -10.94 -5.79
C ALA A 148 14.74 -10.47 -4.95
N ILE A 149 14.58 -11.03 -3.75
CA ILE A 149 13.53 -10.59 -2.80
C ILE A 149 13.72 -9.11 -2.47
N TYR A 150 14.93 -8.68 -2.08
CA TYR A 150 15.18 -7.27 -1.73
C TYR A 150 14.90 -6.34 -2.90
N LEU A 151 15.40 -6.66 -4.09
CA LEU A 151 15.16 -5.85 -5.29
C LEU A 151 13.67 -5.71 -5.58
N ALA A 152 12.93 -6.80 -5.61
CA ALA A 152 11.51 -6.73 -5.88
C ALA A 152 10.73 -6.04 -4.75
N MET A 153 10.99 -6.37 -3.47
CA MET A 153 10.29 -5.73 -2.34
C MET A 153 10.53 -4.23 -2.29
N VAL A 154 11.76 -3.76 -2.52
CA VAL A 154 12.06 -2.32 -2.56
C VAL A 154 11.31 -1.64 -3.69
N ASN A 155 11.25 -2.26 -4.89
CA ASN A 155 10.46 -1.72 -6.02
C ASN A 155 8.98 -1.55 -5.64
N PHE A 156 8.40 -2.52 -4.94
CA PHE A 156 7.02 -2.47 -4.49
C PHE A 156 6.75 -1.41 -3.43
N MET A 157 7.66 -1.29 -2.46
CA MET A 157 7.49 -0.47 -1.28
C MET A 157 7.91 0.99 -1.48
N LEU A 158 8.73 1.25 -2.48
CA LEU A 158 9.30 2.58 -2.70
C LEU A 158 8.23 3.67 -2.94
N PRO A 159 7.16 3.47 -3.73
CA PRO A 159 6.06 4.42 -3.83
C PRO A 159 5.36 4.67 -2.49
N ILE A 160 5.15 3.62 -1.70
CA ILE A 160 4.52 3.70 -0.37
C ILE A 160 5.40 4.47 0.63
N MET A 161 6.72 4.41 0.47
CA MET A 161 7.67 5.22 1.24
C MET A 161 7.66 6.68 0.79
N ILE A 162 7.73 6.94 -0.52
CA ILE A 162 7.89 8.29 -1.10
C ILE A 162 6.65 9.16 -0.87
N LEU A 163 5.42 8.63 -1.08
CA LEU A 163 4.21 9.45 -1.07
C LEU A 163 3.90 10.10 0.29
N PRO A 164 3.94 9.40 1.43
CA PRO A 164 3.77 10.05 2.74
C PRO A 164 4.90 11.03 3.06
N LEU A 165 6.14 10.73 2.67
CA LEU A 165 7.26 11.65 2.83
C LEU A 165 7.02 12.95 2.06
N VAL A 166 6.63 12.85 0.78
CA VAL A 166 6.30 14.02 -0.06
C VAL A 166 5.15 14.81 0.57
N SER A 167 4.11 14.16 1.06
CA SER A 167 2.96 14.81 1.70
C SER A 167 3.38 15.65 2.90
N VAL A 168 4.16 15.09 3.82
CA VAL A 168 4.66 15.80 5.01
C VAL A 168 5.63 16.91 4.62
N MET A 169 6.57 16.64 3.71
CA MET A 169 7.56 17.62 3.25
C MET A 169 6.93 18.81 2.53
N LEU A 170 5.81 18.62 1.81
CA LEU A 170 5.05 19.73 1.19
C LEU A 170 4.37 20.62 2.22
N GLY A 171 4.05 20.12 3.40
CA GLY A 171 3.49 20.88 4.51
C GLY A 171 4.52 21.71 5.28
N ILE A 172 5.82 21.52 5.03
CA ILE A 172 6.88 22.31 5.69
C ILE A 172 6.99 23.69 5.03
N ASP A 173 6.84 24.73 5.85
CA ASP A 173 6.96 26.11 5.36
C ASP A 173 8.40 26.41 4.88
N ARG A 174 8.52 26.77 3.62
CA ARG A 174 9.80 27.13 3.01
C ARG A 174 10.42 28.40 3.60
N SER A 175 9.63 29.28 4.23
CA SER A 175 10.12 30.48 4.90
C SER A 175 11.07 30.17 6.04
N LEU A 176 10.88 29.04 6.74
CA LEU A 176 11.76 28.58 7.82
C LEU A 176 13.18 28.29 7.31
N MET A 177 13.30 27.68 6.13
CA MET A 177 14.60 27.46 5.49
C MET A 177 15.25 28.77 5.02
N ALA A 178 14.43 29.69 4.48
CA ALA A 178 14.90 31.02 4.08
C ALA A 178 15.40 31.82 5.29
N ALA A 179 14.65 31.83 6.40
CA ALA A 179 15.03 32.50 7.64
C ALA A 179 16.34 31.93 8.22
N ALA A 180 16.51 30.60 8.26
CA ALA A 180 17.77 29.99 8.69
C ALA A 180 18.95 30.42 7.82
N ARG A 181 18.76 30.52 6.51
CA ARG A 181 19.80 31.00 5.57
C ARG A 181 20.11 32.48 5.77
N SER A 182 19.10 33.31 6.02
CA SER A 182 19.28 34.75 6.31
C SER A 182 20.05 34.98 7.62
N MET A 183 19.93 34.05 8.58
CA MET A 183 20.73 34.04 9.82
C MET A 183 22.14 33.45 9.61
N GLY A 184 22.60 33.25 8.37
CA GLY A 184 23.96 32.78 8.06
C GLY A 184 24.12 31.24 8.04
N ALA A 185 23.05 30.48 8.18
CA ALA A 185 23.15 29.02 8.08
C ALA A 185 23.48 28.57 6.65
N ARG A 186 24.47 27.71 6.50
CA ARG A 186 24.78 27.06 5.21
C ARG A 186 23.61 26.17 4.76
N PRO A 187 23.42 25.92 3.44
CA PRO A 187 22.31 25.11 2.94
C PRO A 187 22.17 23.75 3.64
N PHE A 188 23.28 23.03 3.83
CA PHE A 188 23.30 21.75 4.52
C PHE A 188 22.95 21.86 6.02
N THR A 189 23.44 22.91 6.70
CA THR A 189 23.12 23.16 8.10
C THR A 189 21.65 23.50 8.28
N ALA A 190 21.08 24.34 7.40
CA ALA A 190 19.66 24.66 7.39
C ALA A 190 18.83 23.38 7.14
N PHE A 191 19.23 22.53 6.20
CA PHE A 191 18.59 21.24 5.97
C PHE A 191 18.61 20.36 7.24
N CYS A 192 19.76 20.12 7.84
CA CYS A 192 19.89 19.23 9.00
C CYS A 192 19.21 19.77 10.27
N ARG A 193 19.20 21.10 10.49
CA ARG A 193 18.66 21.70 11.71
C ARG A 193 17.21 22.14 11.61
N VAL A 194 16.68 22.35 10.40
CA VAL A 194 15.32 22.83 10.21
C VAL A 194 14.48 21.82 9.44
N PHE A 195 14.86 21.49 8.20
CA PHE A 195 14.03 20.66 7.32
C PHE A 195 13.95 19.21 7.80
N PHE A 196 15.09 18.59 8.09
CA PHE A 196 15.14 17.19 8.49
C PHE A 196 14.35 16.90 9.78
N PRO A 197 14.48 17.68 10.87
CA PRO A 197 13.66 17.47 12.08
C PRO A 197 12.16 17.64 11.83
N LEU A 198 11.76 18.59 10.98
CA LEU A 198 10.36 18.80 10.63
C LEU A 198 9.81 17.68 9.72
N SER A 199 10.67 16.95 9.01
CA SER A 199 10.28 15.80 8.19
C SER A 199 10.22 14.47 8.96
N ILE A 200 10.72 14.40 10.20
CA ILE A 200 10.74 13.17 11.03
C ILE A 200 9.34 12.53 11.18
N PRO A 201 8.23 13.27 11.37
CA PRO A 201 6.90 12.64 11.43
C PRO A 201 6.57 11.84 10.14
N GLY A 202 6.97 12.37 8.98
CA GLY A 202 6.82 11.68 7.69
C GLY A 202 7.69 10.44 7.59
N ILE A 203 8.95 10.52 8.06
CA ILE A 203 9.86 9.36 8.11
C ILE A 203 9.25 8.25 8.96
N ARG A 204 8.78 8.58 10.18
CA ARG A 204 8.19 7.60 11.09
C ARG A 204 6.97 6.91 10.47
N SER A 205 6.01 7.69 9.95
CA SER A 205 4.78 7.12 9.40
C SER A 205 5.05 6.25 8.16
N ALA A 206 5.91 6.71 7.24
CA ALA A 206 6.26 5.96 6.03
C ALA A 206 7.04 4.67 6.36
N THR A 207 8.04 4.76 7.24
CA THR A 207 8.88 3.60 7.64
C THR A 207 8.05 2.52 8.30
N VAL A 208 7.15 2.87 9.21
CA VAL A 208 6.31 1.88 9.89
C VAL A 208 5.31 1.27 8.93
N LEU A 209 4.68 2.07 8.08
CA LEU A 209 3.75 1.55 7.08
C LEU A 209 4.42 0.53 6.16
N VAL A 210 5.60 0.87 5.63
CA VAL A 210 6.39 -0.03 4.77
C VAL A 210 6.80 -1.29 5.53
N PHE A 211 7.31 -1.16 6.77
CA PHE A 211 7.74 -2.30 7.55
C PHE A 211 6.60 -3.29 7.85
N VAL A 212 5.44 -2.79 8.29
CA VAL A 212 4.27 -3.65 8.59
C VAL A 212 3.77 -4.37 7.32
N ILE A 213 3.76 -3.68 6.18
CA ILE A 213 3.40 -4.33 4.91
C ILE A 213 4.45 -5.40 4.55
N CYS A 214 5.75 -5.12 4.70
CA CYS A 214 6.82 -6.08 4.45
C CYS A 214 6.70 -7.35 5.31
N LEU A 215 6.33 -7.24 6.59
CA LEU A 215 6.12 -8.41 7.46
C LEU A 215 5.07 -9.39 6.91
N GLY A 216 4.04 -8.87 6.26
CA GLY A 216 2.95 -9.67 5.68
C GLY A 216 3.16 -10.08 4.22
N PHE A 217 4.31 -9.76 3.63
CA PHE A 217 4.56 -10.06 2.23
C PHE A 217 4.65 -11.57 1.98
N TYR A 218 3.87 -12.04 0.98
CA TYR A 218 3.78 -13.46 0.62
C TYR A 218 4.27 -13.72 -0.81
N ILE A 219 3.78 -12.93 -1.78
CA ILE A 219 3.94 -13.21 -3.22
C ILE A 219 5.42 -13.17 -3.64
N ILE A 220 6.15 -12.10 -3.27
CA ILE A 220 7.54 -11.91 -3.70
C ILE A 220 8.46 -12.99 -3.14
N PRO A 221 8.48 -13.27 -1.82
CA PRO A 221 9.33 -14.34 -1.29
C PRO A 221 9.00 -15.72 -1.88
N SER A 222 7.70 -16.00 -2.16
CA SER A 222 7.29 -17.26 -2.77
C SER A 222 7.70 -17.40 -4.24
N ALA A 223 7.79 -16.28 -4.99
CA ALA A 223 8.07 -16.32 -6.43
C ALA A 223 9.55 -16.13 -6.77
N LEU A 224 10.27 -15.34 -5.98
CA LEU A 224 11.64 -14.91 -6.27
C LEU A 224 12.67 -15.40 -5.26
N GLY A 225 12.22 -15.89 -4.10
CA GLY A 225 13.09 -16.41 -3.06
C GLY A 225 13.55 -17.83 -3.31
N GLY A 226 14.69 -18.19 -2.72
CA GLY A 226 15.18 -19.57 -2.66
C GLY A 226 14.44 -20.40 -1.61
N LEU A 227 14.73 -21.70 -1.58
CA LEU A 227 14.13 -22.65 -0.62
C LEU A 227 14.37 -22.25 0.86
N GLY A 228 15.49 -21.58 1.13
CA GLY A 228 15.85 -21.07 2.46
C GLY A 228 15.31 -19.68 2.79
N ASP A 229 14.57 -19.04 1.90
CA ASP A 229 14.18 -17.61 2.05
C ASP A 229 12.68 -17.41 2.36
N SER A 230 12.03 -18.44 2.90
CA SER A 230 10.61 -18.41 3.28
C SER A 230 10.38 -17.44 4.44
N MET A 231 9.40 -16.56 4.30
CA MET A 231 8.92 -15.69 5.38
C MET A 231 7.77 -16.34 6.17
N LEU A 232 7.45 -15.80 7.34
CA LEU A 232 6.38 -16.33 8.20
C LEU A 232 5.01 -16.36 7.47
N SER A 233 4.74 -15.41 6.58
CA SER A 233 3.56 -15.41 5.71
C SER A 233 3.51 -16.63 4.78
N ASN A 234 4.66 -17.05 4.20
CA ASN A 234 4.75 -18.23 3.35
C ASN A 234 4.51 -19.49 4.16
N PHE A 235 5.12 -19.57 5.34
CA PHE A 235 4.92 -20.66 6.28
C PHE A 235 3.44 -20.83 6.66
N LEU A 236 2.76 -19.74 7.01
CA LEU A 236 1.33 -19.78 7.37
C LEU A 236 0.46 -20.28 6.21
N VAL A 237 0.70 -19.84 4.97
CA VAL A 237 -0.04 -20.34 3.80
C VAL A 237 0.22 -21.84 3.60
N SER A 238 1.46 -22.30 3.70
CA SER A 238 1.79 -23.71 3.56
C SER A 238 1.13 -24.58 4.63
N GLN A 239 1.04 -24.11 5.86
CA GLN A 239 0.35 -24.81 6.95
C GLN A 239 -1.16 -24.91 6.71
N VAL A 240 -1.80 -23.86 6.21
CA VAL A 240 -3.24 -23.89 5.87
C VAL A 240 -3.51 -24.88 4.73
N THR A 241 -2.64 -24.93 3.74
CA THR A 241 -2.90 -25.70 2.50
C THR A 241 -2.40 -27.15 2.55
N ALA A 242 -1.36 -27.45 3.32
CA ALA A 242 -0.70 -28.74 3.31
C ALA A 242 -0.91 -29.57 4.59
N SER A 243 -0.86 -28.96 5.77
CA SER A 243 -0.90 -29.71 7.04
C SER A 243 -2.25 -29.65 7.75
N PHE A 244 -3.11 -28.70 7.42
CA PHE A 244 -4.40 -28.43 8.10
C PHE A 244 -4.26 -28.25 9.63
N ASP A 245 -3.05 -27.96 10.13
CA ASP A 245 -2.81 -27.67 11.55
C ASP A 245 -3.21 -26.22 11.86
N MET A 246 -4.50 -26.04 12.15
CA MET A 246 -5.06 -24.72 12.43
C MET A 246 -4.52 -24.10 13.71
N THR A 247 -4.08 -24.90 14.68
CA THR A 247 -3.50 -24.41 15.94
C THR A 247 -2.14 -23.76 15.71
N SER A 248 -1.29 -24.36 14.89
CA SER A 248 0.00 -23.80 14.48
C SER A 248 -0.19 -22.53 13.62
N VAL A 249 -1.17 -22.54 12.70
CA VAL A 249 -1.55 -21.38 11.89
C VAL A 249 -2.04 -20.23 12.79
N ALA A 250 -2.89 -20.51 13.77
CA ALA A 250 -3.38 -19.53 14.72
C ALA A 250 -2.22 -18.93 15.52
N THR A 251 -1.37 -19.75 16.11
CA THR A 251 -0.23 -19.33 16.91
C THR A 251 0.74 -18.46 16.08
N GLY A 252 1.14 -18.91 14.91
CA GLY A 252 2.03 -18.17 14.01
C GLY A 252 1.43 -16.85 13.52
N SER A 253 0.12 -16.81 13.27
CA SER A 253 -0.58 -15.57 12.90
C SER A 253 -0.54 -14.52 14.01
N PHE A 254 -0.71 -14.94 15.27
CA PHE A 254 -0.60 -14.02 16.42
C PHE A 254 0.84 -13.64 16.73
N VAL A 255 1.83 -14.49 16.47
CA VAL A 255 3.24 -14.12 16.54
C VAL A 255 3.55 -13.03 15.50
N LEU A 256 3.08 -13.18 14.26
CA LEU A 256 3.25 -12.16 13.22
C LEU A 256 2.54 -10.84 13.59
N LEU A 257 1.32 -10.93 14.12
CA LEU A 257 0.58 -9.75 14.60
C LEU A 257 1.28 -9.06 15.77
N ALA A 258 1.82 -9.84 16.72
CA ALA A 258 2.58 -9.31 17.85
C ALA A 258 3.84 -8.57 17.37
N LEU A 259 4.57 -9.09 16.39
CA LEU A 259 5.72 -8.42 15.77
C LEU A 259 5.30 -7.07 15.16
N ALA A 260 4.20 -7.03 14.42
CA ALA A 260 3.68 -5.78 13.85
C ALA A 260 3.31 -4.78 14.95
N ILE A 261 2.59 -5.21 15.99
CA ILE A 261 2.19 -4.36 17.13
C ILE A 261 3.41 -3.84 17.89
N VAL A 262 4.41 -4.68 18.17
CA VAL A 262 5.64 -4.28 18.88
C VAL A 262 6.33 -3.13 18.12
N VAL A 263 6.45 -3.23 16.78
CA VAL A 263 7.06 -2.16 15.99
C VAL A 263 6.21 -0.88 16.01
N LEU A 264 4.89 -1.00 15.89
CA LEU A 264 3.97 0.13 16.01
C LEU A 264 4.13 0.84 17.36
N LEU A 265 4.28 0.10 18.46
CA LEU A 265 4.49 0.65 19.80
C LEU A 265 5.87 1.29 19.96
N ILE A 266 6.94 0.66 19.44
CA ILE A 266 8.32 1.20 19.51
C ILE A 266 8.42 2.54 18.78
N VAL A 267 7.79 2.66 17.62
CA VAL A 267 7.82 3.89 16.81
C VAL A 267 6.86 4.95 17.34
N GLY A 268 5.90 4.56 18.18
CA GLY A 268 4.96 5.50 18.83
C GLY A 268 3.96 6.11 17.85
N LEU A 269 3.46 5.33 16.90
CA LEU A 269 2.38 5.77 16.01
C LEU A 269 1.04 5.67 16.72
N ASP A 270 0.31 6.79 16.74
CA ASP A 270 -1.10 6.81 17.10
C ASP A 270 -1.93 6.20 15.96
N LEU A 271 -2.38 4.96 16.12
CA LEU A 271 -3.32 4.28 15.21
C LEU A 271 -4.70 4.99 15.13
N SER A 272 -4.92 6.03 15.93
CA SER A 272 -6.21 6.72 16.03
C SER A 272 -6.55 7.66 14.88
N GLY A 273 -5.77 7.68 13.78
CA GLY A 273 -6.09 8.48 12.59
C GLY A 273 -6.18 9.98 12.85
N ALA A 274 -5.46 10.51 13.85
CA ALA A 274 -5.43 11.93 14.13
C ALA A 274 -4.81 12.67 12.94
N GLN A 275 -5.65 13.42 12.25
CA GLN A 275 -5.28 14.33 11.17
C GLN A 275 -4.05 15.14 11.56
N ALA A 276 -3.12 15.30 10.63
CA ALA A 276 -1.89 16.07 10.73
C ALA A 276 -2.16 17.58 10.94
N GLY A 277 -2.88 17.95 11.97
CA GLY A 277 -3.24 19.35 12.26
C GLY A 277 -3.63 19.62 13.70
N GLN A 278 -3.83 18.58 14.52
CA GLN A 278 -4.08 18.78 15.97
C GLN A 278 -2.87 18.26 16.75
N ALA A 279 -2.30 19.13 17.58
CA ALA A 279 -1.17 18.82 18.44
C ALA A 279 -1.42 17.47 19.16
N PRO A 280 -0.52 16.49 19.07
CA PRO A 280 -0.73 15.22 19.72
C PRO A 280 -0.82 15.47 21.22
N LEU A 281 -1.88 14.95 21.88
CA LEU A 281 -1.83 14.73 23.31
C LEU A 281 -0.56 13.90 23.54
N ARG A 282 0.47 14.55 24.10
CA ARG A 282 1.75 13.92 24.44
C ARG A 282 1.44 12.73 25.35
N SER A 283 1.31 11.53 24.79
CA SER A 283 1.26 10.34 25.59
C SER A 283 2.59 10.26 26.35
N ARG A 284 2.55 10.03 27.65
CA ARG A 284 3.75 9.86 28.49
C ARG A 284 4.65 8.74 27.95
N LEU A 285 4.08 7.79 27.20
CA LEU A 285 4.77 6.69 26.51
C LEU A 285 5.61 7.14 25.31
N ALA A 286 5.19 8.18 24.56
CA ALA A 286 6.02 8.73 23.47
C ALA A 286 7.32 9.39 23.96
N LYS A 287 7.38 9.79 25.21
CA LYS A 287 8.61 10.31 25.84
C LYS A 287 9.61 9.21 26.21
N LEU A 288 9.16 7.97 26.33
CA LEU A 288 9.97 6.80 26.72
C LEU A 288 10.36 5.93 25.51
N SER A 289 9.96 6.29 24.28
CA SER A 289 10.32 5.48 23.10
C SER A 289 11.82 5.56 22.84
N PRO A 290 12.52 4.42 22.71
CA PRO A 290 13.97 4.39 22.41
C PRO A 290 14.30 5.10 21.10
N VAL A 291 13.33 5.22 20.18
CA VAL A 291 13.45 5.96 18.92
C VAL A 291 13.53 7.47 19.14
N SER A 292 12.88 8.04 20.18
CA SER A 292 13.02 9.47 20.52
C SER A 292 14.43 9.78 21.06
N TRP A 293 15.04 8.82 21.74
CA TRP A 293 16.44 8.89 22.18
C TRP A 293 17.39 8.71 20.99
N LEU A 294 17.17 7.70 20.12
CA LEU A 294 17.97 7.44 18.92
C LEU A 294 17.94 8.63 17.93
N THR A 295 16.79 9.25 17.72
CA THR A 295 16.69 10.43 16.85
C THR A 295 17.34 11.67 17.46
N ARG A 296 17.30 11.85 18.78
CA ARG A 296 18.09 12.88 19.47
C ARG A 296 19.59 12.57 19.40
N SER A 297 20.01 11.34 19.71
CA SER A 297 21.42 10.93 19.66
C SER A 297 21.97 10.98 18.24
N LEU A 298 21.23 10.54 17.22
CA LEU A 298 21.65 10.67 15.82
C LEU A 298 21.74 12.14 15.40
N SER A 299 20.81 13.00 15.81
CA SER A 299 20.91 14.45 15.54
C SER A 299 22.10 15.07 16.26
N GLU A 300 22.39 14.68 17.49
CA GLU A 300 23.55 15.17 18.28
C GLU A 300 24.86 14.61 17.76
N ILE A 301 24.92 13.33 17.36
CA ILE A 301 26.11 12.72 16.74
C ILE A 301 26.39 13.37 15.38
N PHE A 302 25.39 13.58 14.54
CA PHE A 302 25.54 14.27 13.25
C PHE A 302 25.94 15.76 13.42
N ILE A 303 25.46 16.41 14.48
CA ILE A 303 25.80 17.79 14.83
C ILE A 303 27.18 17.85 15.46
N GLY A 304 27.52 16.93 16.39
CA GLY A 304 28.76 16.90 17.13
C GLY A 304 29.99 16.53 16.30
N PHE A 305 29.87 15.58 15.38
CA PHE A 305 30.99 15.10 14.55
C PHE A 305 31.51 16.14 13.55
N ARG A 306 30.70 17.12 13.17
CA ARG A 306 31.07 18.18 12.21
C ARG A 306 31.23 19.57 12.80
N ALA A 307 30.70 19.84 14.00
CA ALA A 307 30.89 21.13 14.65
C ALA A 307 32.35 21.42 14.99
N LYS A 308 33.14 20.40 15.37
CA LYS A 308 34.57 20.53 15.71
C LYS A 308 35.49 20.76 14.50
N ARG A 309 35.09 20.42 13.29
CA ARG A 309 35.95 20.52 12.09
C ARG A 309 35.68 21.76 11.21
N TRP A 310 34.70 22.60 11.54
CA TRP A 310 34.15 23.58 10.60
C TRP A 310 34.19 25.05 11.03
N THR A 311 34.88 25.36 12.12
CA THR A 311 35.06 26.76 12.59
C THR A 311 36.12 27.54 11.84
N ALA A 312 36.81 26.95 10.87
CA ALA A 312 37.99 27.57 10.26
C ALA A 312 37.99 27.82 8.76
N GLN A 313 36.87 27.68 8.04
CA GLN A 313 36.86 28.01 6.62
C GLN A 313 35.96 29.21 6.29
N ARG A 314 36.65 30.32 5.98
CA ARG A 314 36.12 31.61 5.52
C ARG A 314 35.10 31.43 4.37
N TYR A 315 34.09 32.30 4.43
CA TYR A 315 33.08 32.60 3.42
C TYR A 315 33.72 32.78 2.03
N ARG A 316 33.73 31.72 1.24
CA ARG A 316 33.90 31.80 -0.20
C ARG A 316 32.51 31.70 -0.79
N SER A 317 32.08 32.74 -1.50
CA SER A 317 30.83 32.76 -2.27
C SER A 317 30.81 31.49 -3.14
N SER A 318 30.07 30.49 -2.71
CA SER A 318 29.92 29.29 -3.52
C SER A 318 29.02 29.64 -4.72
N ARG A 319 29.63 29.83 -5.89
CA ARG A 319 28.96 29.52 -7.15
C ARG A 319 28.14 28.27 -6.89
N GLU A 320 26.82 28.33 -7.08
CA GLU A 320 25.95 27.16 -6.98
C GLU A 320 26.56 26.06 -7.84
N SER A 321 27.19 25.09 -7.21
CA SER A 321 27.84 24.02 -7.97
C SER A 321 26.74 23.24 -8.70
N TRP A 322 26.89 23.09 -10.00
CA TRP A 322 25.96 22.34 -10.85
C TRP A 322 25.96 20.84 -10.54
N LEU A 323 27.04 20.34 -9.92
CA LEU A 323 27.22 18.94 -9.51
C LEU A 323 26.08 18.38 -8.65
N PRO A 324 25.59 19.03 -7.56
CA PRO A 324 24.49 18.48 -6.78
C PRO A 324 23.15 18.52 -7.55
N LYS A 325 22.96 19.43 -8.50
CA LYS A 325 21.77 19.43 -9.36
C LYS A 325 21.78 18.25 -10.33
N ILE A 326 22.92 17.96 -10.96
CA ILE A 326 23.07 16.77 -11.82
C ILE A 326 22.90 15.49 -11.01
N GLY A 327 23.59 15.34 -9.88
CA GLY A 327 23.45 14.17 -9.02
C GLY A 327 22.00 13.93 -8.58
N GLY A 328 21.26 15.00 -8.28
CA GLY A 328 19.84 14.90 -7.96
C GLY A 328 18.98 14.42 -9.14
N ASN A 329 19.22 14.96 -10.33
CA ASN A 329 18.48 14.55 -11.54
C ASN A 329 18.80 13.09 -11.93
N VAL A 330 20.07 12.68 -11.82
CA VAL A 330 20.50 11.30 -12.06
C VAL A 330 19.83 10.35 -11.07
N LEU A 331 19.78 10.71 -9.79
CA LEU A 331 19.08 9.88 -8.79
C LEU A 331 17.58 9.73 -9.13
N ILE A 332 16.88 10.81 -9.46
CA ILE A 332 15.47 10.74 -9.88
C ILE A 332 15.31 9.84 -11.09
N LEU A 333 16.16 10.01 -12.10
CA LEU A 333 16.10 9.18 -13.31
C LEU A 333 16.32 7.71 -12.99
N LEU A 334 17.33 7.37 -12.19
CA LEU A 334 17.60 5.98 -11.77
C LEU A 334 16.43 5.39 -11.00
N VAL A 335 15.86 6.13 -10.05
CA VAL A 335 14.71 5.68 -9.27
C VAL A 335 13.48 5.47 -10.15
N LEU A 336 13.18 6.39 -11.07
CA LEU A 336 12.05 6.23 -11.99
C LEU A 336 12.28 5.08 -12.96
N THR A 337 13.49 4.92 -13.50
CA THR A 337 13.83 3.75 -14.34
C THR A 337 13.63 2.45 -13.55
N TYR A 338 14.16 2.36 -12.34
CA TYR A 338 13.99 1.20 -11.46
C TYR A 338 12.52 0.88 -11.17
N LEU A 339 11.69 1.89 -10.95
CA LEU A 339 10.27 1.73 -10.68
C LEU A 339 9.48 1.28 -11.92
N LEU A 340 9.81 1.81 -13.10
CA LEU A 340 9.02 1.63 -14.31
C LEU A 340 9.55 0.50 -15.22
N ALA A 341 10.86 0.19 -15.16
CA ALA A 341 11.47 -0.81 -16.03
C ALA A 341 10.78 -2.18 -16.01
N PRO A 342 10.42 -2.77 -14.85
CA PRO A 342 9.73 -4.04 -14.84
C PRO A 342 8.40 -4.00 -15.62
N SER A 343 7.60 -2.94 -15.45
CA SER A 343 6.34 -2.77 -16.18
C SER A 343 6.56 -2.61 -17.68
N VAL A 344 7.60 -1.88 -18.09
CA VAL A 344 7.95 -1.72 -19.51
C VAL A 344 8.39 -3.05 -20.11
N VAL A 345 9.23 -3.82 -19.40
CA VAL A 345 9.68 -5.15 -19.84
C VAL A 345 8.50 -6.08 -20.09
N VAL A 346 7.53 -6.15 -19.15
CA VAL A 346 6.33 -6.98 -19.34
C VAL A 346 5.50 -6.54 -20.54
N ILE A 347 5.32 -5.24 -20.75
CA ILE A 347 4.58 -4.74 -21.91
C ILE A 347 5.29 -5.13 -23.20
N VAL A 348 6.61 -4.96 -23.29
CA VAL A 348 7.37 -5.37 -24.46
C VAL A 348 7.27 -6.87 -24.71
N MET A 349 7.44 -7.67 -23.67
CA MET A 349 7.38 -9.14 -23.74
C MET A 349 5.99 -9.67 -24.07
N SER A 350 4.94 -8.95 -23.76
CA SER A 350 3.57 -9.34 -24.16
C SER A 350 3.36 -9.40 -25.67
N PHE A 351 4.20 -8.73 -26.42
CA PHE A 351 4.24 -8.78 -27.88
C PHE A 351 5.27 -9.76 -28.45
N SER A 352 5.95 -10.57 -27.63
CA SER A 352 6.95 -11.53 -28.10
C SER A 352 6.33 -12.60 -29.01
N ALA A 353 7.02 -12.92 -30.11
CA ALA A 353 6.69 -14.04 -30.99
C ALA A 353 7.26 -15.38 -30.48
N GLY A 354 8.28 -15.34 -29.60
CA GLY A 354 8.95 -16.53 -29.06
C GLY A 354 8.04 -17.38 -28.17
N ALA A 355 8.36 -18.67 -28.09
CA ALA A 355 7.71 -19.61 -27.16
C ALA A 355 8.31 -19.54 -25.75
N TYR A 356 9.49 -18.95 -25.62
CA TYR A 356 10.25 -18.84 -24.38
C TYR A 356 10.35 -17.36 -23.95
N LEU A 357 10.64 -17.18 -22.68
CA LEU A 357 10.81 -15.86 -22.08
C LEU A 357 12.25 -15.37 -22.27
N GLU A 358 12.54 -14.81 -23.45
CA GLU A 358 13.84 -14.28 -23.80
C GLU A 358 13.73 -12.77 -24.07
N PHE A 359 14.59 -11.99 -23.46
CA PHE A 359 14.65 -10.56 -23.69
C PHE A 359 16.00 -10.19 -24.33
N PRO A 360 16.06 -9.48 -25.47
CA PRO A 360 14.93 -8.93 -26.25
C PRO A 360 14.12 -9.99 -26.97
N PRO A 361 12.82 -9.71 -27.27
CA PRO A 361 11.97 -10.67 -27.97
C PRO A 361 12.50 -10.97 -29.37
N SER A 362 12.48 -12.22 -29.79
CA SER A 362 12.93 -12.69 -31.11
C SER A 362 12.10 -12.15 -32.29
N GLY A 363 10.94 -11.54 -32.01
CA GLY A 363 10.03 -10.93 -32.97
C GLY A 363 8.79 -10.39 -32.29
N LEU A 364 7.95 -9.64 -33.02
CA LEU A 364 6.71 -9.07 -32.49
C LEU A 364 5.49 -9.85 -32.98
N SER A 365 4.58 -10.22 -32.09
CA SER A 365 3.35 -10.97 -32.38
C SER A 365 2.26 -10.67 -31.36
N LEU A 366 1.01 -10.81 -31.77
CA LEU A 366 -0.17 -10.79 -30.88
C LEU A 366 -0.59 -12.20 -30.42
N ARG A 367 0.30 -13.19 -30.58
CA ARG A 367 0.03 -14.61 -30.29
C ARG A 367 -0.52 -14.80 -28.87
N TRP A 368 0.12 -14.19 -27.87
CA TRP A 368 -0.23 -14.38 -26.46
C TRP A 368 -1.55 -13.70 -26.08
N TYR A 369 -1.90 -12.60 -26.74
CA TYR A 369 -3.23 -12.00 -26.62
C TYR A 369 -4.30 -12.90 -27.23
N ARG A 370 -4.04 -13.50 -28.41
CA ARG A 370 -4.97 -14.48 -28.99
C ARG A 370 -5.11 -15.72 -28.11
N SER A 371 -4.03 -16.21 -27.49
CA SER A 371 -4.05 -17.29 -26.52
C SER A 371 -4.94 -16.95 -25.32
N PHE A 372 -4.78 -15.75 -24.75
CA PHE A 372 -5.58 -15.28 -23.62
C PHE A 372 -7.08 -15.23 -23.94
N PHE A 373 -7.46 -14.58 -25.04
CA PHE A 373 -8.87 -14.43 -25.43
C PHE A 373 -9.47 -15.72 -25.97
N GLY A 374 -8.69 -16.64 -26.51
CA GLY A 374 -9.12 -17.95 -27.01
C GLY A 374 -9.23 -19.03 -25.94
N SER A 375 -8.66 -18.83 -24.76
CA SER A 375 -8.69 -19.79 -23.67
C SER A 375 -9.87 -19.52 -22.72
N SER A 376 -10.80 -20.46 -22.65
CA SER A 376 -11.93 -20.38 -21.70
C SER A 376 -11.49 -20.26 -20.24
N ALA A 377 -10.36 -20.87 -19.88
CA ALA A 377 -9.80 -20.81 -18.53
C ALA A 377 -9.29 -19.42 -18.16
N TRP A 378 -8.61 -18.73 -19.08
CA TRP A 378 -8.12 -17.36 -18.85
C TRP A 378 -9.26 -16.35 -18.88
N TYR A 379 -10.11 -16.41 -19.89
CA TYR A 379 -11.26 -15.52 -20.01
C TYR A 379 -12.24 -15.70 -18.85
N GLY A 380 -12.53 -16.94 -18.46
CA GLY A 380 -13.40 -17.25 -17.32
C GLY A 380 -12.85 -16.69 -16.01
N ALA A 381 -11.55 -16.82 -15.76
CA ALA A 381 -10.89 -16.25 -14.58
C ALA A 381 -10.96 -14.70 -14.59
N ALA A 382 -10.75 -14.06 -15.75
CA ALA A 382 -10.87 -12.61 -15.90
C ALA A 382 -12.30 -12.14 -15.64
N TRP A 383 -13.29 -12.84 -16.17
CA TRP A 383 -14.71 -12.53 -15.95
C TRP A 383 -15.11 -12.69 -14.49
N THR A 384 -14.69 -13.78 -13.83
CA THR A 384 -14.91 -14.00 -12.40
C THR A 384 -14.29 -12.89 -11.55
N SER A 385 -13.07 -12.46 -11.87
CA SER A 385 -12.43 -11.32 -11.18
C SER A 385 -13.23 -10.03 -11.37
N PHE A 386 -13.74 -9.77 -12.58
CA PHE A 386 -14.54 -8.59 -12.85
C PHE A 386 -15.85 -8.59 -12.06
N GLU A 387 -16.59 -9.72 -12.07
CA GLU A 387 -17.85 -9.88 -11.31
C GLU A 387 -17.62 -9.67 -9.81
N ILE A 388 -16.61 -10.33 -9.24
CA ILE A 388 -16.26 -10.20 -7.82
C ILE A 388 -15.82 -8.77 -7.53
N GLY A 389 -14.94 -8.19 -8.36
CA GLY A 389 -14.43 -6.83 -8.18
C GLY A 389 -15.56 -5.78 -8.19
N VAL A 390 -16.52 -5.90 -9.09
CA VAL A 390 -17.69 -5.02 -9.15
C VAL A 390 -18.57 -5.21 -7.89
N ALA A 391 -18.84 -6.46 -7.50
CA ALA A 391 -19.65 -6.74 -6.31
C ALA A 391 -19.00 -6.18 -5.04
N VAL A 392 -17.68 -6.38 -4.85
CA VAL A 392 -16.91 -5.82 -3.75
C VAL A 392 -16.91 -4.29 -3.78
N ALA A 393 -16.70 -3.69 -4.96
CA ALA A 393 -16.70 -2.23 -5.11
C ALA A 393 -18.06 -1.64 -4.75
N VAL A 394 -19.16 -2.22 -5.24
CA VAL A 394 -20.53 -1.76 -4.95
C VAL A 394 -20.84 -1.89 -3.45
N LEU A 395 -20.63 -3.09 -2.88
CA LEU A 395 -20.86 -3.36 -1.46
C LEU A 395 -20.06 -2.41 -0.58
N SER A 396 -18.74 -2.35 -0.81
CA SER A 396 -17.84 -1.54 0.00
C SER A 396 -18.10 -0.04 -0.15
N THR A 397 -18.50 0.42 -1.34
CA THR A 397 -18.81 1.84 -1.58
C THR A 397 -20.06 2.26 -0.84
N ILE A 398 -21.13 1.46 -0.92
CA ILE A 398 -22.38 1.76 -0.20
C ILE A 398 -22.10 1.78 1.31
N VAL A 399 -21.58 0.69 1.82
CA VAL A 399 -21.37 0.47 3.25
C VAL A 399 -20.32 1.44 3.81
N GLY A 400 -19.19 1.62 3.10
CA GLY A 400 -18.11 2.52 3.51
C GLY A 400 -18.50 4.00 3.45
N THR A 401 -19.30 4.43 2.45
CA THR A 401 -19.82 5.81 2.38
C THR A 401 -20.76 6.11 3.52
N LEU A 402 -21.69 5.19 3.83
CA LEU A 402 -22.60 5.33 4.97
C LEU A 402 -21.81 5.40 6.29
N ALA A 403 -20.80 4.54 6.46
CA ALA A 403 -19.94 4.55 7.62
C ALA A 403 -19.17 5.87 7.75
N ALA A 404 -18.51 6.34 6.70
CA ALA A 404 -17.76 7.60 6.69
C ALA A 404 -18.67 8.80 7.02
N TYR A 405 -19.87 8.85 6.43
CA TYR A 405 -20.85 9.89 6.71
C TYR A 405 -21.32 9.84 8.17
N GLY A 406 -21.69 8.66 8.68
CA GLY A 406 -22.09 8.47 10.06
C GLY A 406 -21.00 8.88 11.06
N LEU A 407 -19.75 8.44 10.82
CA LEU A 407 -18.59 8.79 11.63
C LEU A 407 -18.32 10.31 11.65
N SER A 408 -18.53 10.99 10.52
CA SER A 408 -18.34 12.45 10.44
C SER A 408 -19.30 13.23 11.36
N ARG A 409 -20.44 12.62 11.75
CA ARG A 409 -21.48 13.22 12.60
C ARG A 409 -21.41 12.77 14.05
N THR A 410 -20.53 11.82 14.35
CA THR A 410 -20.40 11.18 15.67
C THR A 410 -19.47 11.98 16.58
N SER A 411 -19.63 11.83 17.91
CA SER A 411 -18.76 12.48 18.89
C SER A 411 -17.28 12.10 18.68
N PRO A 412 -16.32 12.98 18.98
CA PRO A 412 -14.89 12.73 18.72
C PRO A 412 -14.34 11.46 19.37
N ARG A 413 -14.82 11.12 20.58
CA ARG A 413 -14.38 9.90 21.29
C ARG A 413 -14.86 8.63 20.58
N LEU A 414 -16.16 8.55 20.26
CA LEU A 414 -16.74 7.38 19.60
C LEU A 414 -16.21 7.25 18.17
N ARG A 415 -16.07 8.36 17.44
CA ARG A 415 -15.46 8.38 16.11
C ARG A 415 -14.04 7.80 16.12
N ARG A 416 -13.22 8.12 17.14
CA ARG A 416 -11.87 7.57 17.27
C ARG A 416 -11.91 6.05 17.43
N ILE A 417 -12.76 5.53 18.31
CA ILE A 417 -12.90 4.08 18.55
C ILE A 417 -13.36 3.36 17.27
N LEU A 418 -14.42 3.86 16.65
CA LEU A 418 -14.96 3.25 15.43
C LEU A 418 -13.99 3.33 14.25
N ASN A 419 -13.24 4.43 14.11
CA ASN A 419 -12.17 4.53 13.10
C ASN A 419 -11.08 3.47 13.33
N VAL A 420 -10.65 3.25 14.57
CA VAL A 420 -9.68 2.19 14.86
C VAL A 420 -10.23 0.84 14.41
N VAL A 421 -11.46 0.48 14.77
CA VAL A 421 -12.06 -0.80 14.37
C VAL A 421 -12.15 -0.95 12.85
N ILE A 422 -12.62 0.10 12.15
CA ILE A 422 -12.82 0.04 10.69
C ILE A 422 -11.47 0.04 9.94
N LEU A 423 -10.43 0.70 10.46
CA LEU A 423 -9.13 0.78 9.81
C LEU A 423 -8.16 -0.33 10.23
N THR A 424 -8.49 -1.10 11.27
CA THR A 424 -7.68 -2.24 11.73
C THR A 424 -7.27 -3.21 10.62
N PRO A 425 -8.16 -3.61 9.68
CA PRO A 425 -7.77 -4.54 8.62
C PRO A 425 -6.64 -4.05 7.70
N ILE A 426 -6.51 -2.74 7.49
CA ILE A 426 -5.41 -2.18 6.67
C ILE A 426 -4.08 -2.20 7.44
N THR A 427 -4.13 -2.17 8.78
CA THR A 427 -2.94 -2.10 9.63
C THR A 427 -2.41 -3.47 10.05
N ILE A 428 -3.17 -4.52 9.80
CA ILE A 428 -2.80 -5.92 10.08
C ILE A 428 -2.20 -6.53 8.79
N PRO A 429 -1.15 -7.37 8.91
CA PRO A 429 -0.63 -8.12 7.77
C PRO A 429 -1.73 -8.88 7.03
N VAL A 430 -1.78 -8.74 5.70
CA VAL A 430 -2.88 -9.28 4.87
C VAL A 430 -3.08 -10.79 5.05
N ILE A 431 -1.99 -11.52 5.31
CA ILE A 431 -2.08 -12.96 5.56
C ILE A 431 -2.89 -13.30 6.82
N VAL A 432 -2.76 -12.50 7.88
CA VAL A 432 -3.55 -12.69 9.12
C VAL A 432 -5.03 -12.40 8.86
N VAL A 433 -5.33 -11.39 8.03
CA VAL A 433 -6.70 -11.12 7.57
C VAL A 433 -7.25 -12.31 6.77
N GLY A 434 -6.43 -12.86 5.87
CA GLY A 434 -6.79 -14.03 5.06
C GLY A 434 -7.07 -15.27 5.90
N VAL A 435 -6.19 -15.59 6.85
CA VAL A 435 -6.36 -16.73 7.78
C VAL A 435 -7.60 -16.56 8.65
N ALA A 436 -7.81 -15.38 9.21
CA ALA A 436 -9.02 -15.10 10.01
C ALA A 436 -10.28 -15.24 9.15
N SER A 437 -10.28 -14.69 7.93
CA SER A 437 -11.40 -14.82 7.00
C SER A 437 -11.66 -16.28 6.61
N TYR A 438 -10.62 -17.06 6.32
CA TYR A 438 -10.73 -18.49 6.07
C TYR A 438 -11.42 -19.21 7.23
N PHE A 439 -10.94 -18.97 8.45
CA PHE A 439 -11.49 -19.60 9.65
C PHE A 439 -12.97 -19.25 9.89
N GLY A 440 -13.33 -17.99 9.72
CA GLY A 440 -14.71 -17.53 9.86
C GLY A 440 -15.64 -18.06 8.77
N LEU A 441 -15.21 -18.01 7.53
CA LEU A 441 -15.99 -18.46 6.39
C LEU A 441 -16.11 -19.98 6.32
N ALA A 442 -15.11 -20.72 6.81
CA ALA A 442 -15.19 -22.16 6.97
C ALA A 442 -16.33 -22.56 7.93
N LYS A 443 -16.46 -21.87 9.08
CA LYS A 443 -17.57 -22.10 10.03
C LYS A 443 -18.94 -21.74 9.44
N LEU A 444 -19.00 -20.82 8.50
CA LEU A 444 -20.22 -20.41 7.80
C LEU A 444 -20.52 -21.27 6.56
N GLY A 445 -19.65 -22.22 6.19
CA GLY A 445 -19.81 -23.03 5.00
C GLY A 445 -19.67 -22.24 3.69
N LEU A 446 -18.95 -21.11 3.71
CA LEU A 446 -18.82 -20.20 2.57
C LEU A 446 -17.46 -20.31 1.84
N ILE A 447 -16.58 -21.23 2.26
CA ILE A 447 -15.34 -21.53 1.54
C ILE A 447 -15.68 -22.09 0.15
N GLY A 448 -14.94 -21.66 -0.87
CA GLY A 448 -15.17 -22.06 -2.26
C GLY A 448 -16.39 -21.38 -2.92
N SER A 449 -17.03 -20.43 -2.25
CA SER A 449 -18.14 -19.67 -2.81
C SER A 449 -17.75 -18.27 -3.24
N ARG A 450 -18.39 -17.75 -4.31
CA ARG A 450 -18.21 -16.34 -4.74
C ARG A 450 -18.57 -15.37 -3.62
N THR A 451 -19.64 -15.66 -2.86
CA THR A 451 -20.08 -14.83 -1.73
C THR A 451 -19.01 -14.75 -0.64
N GLY A 452 -18.37 -15.90 -0.32
CA GLY A 452 -17.26 -15.93 0.65
C GLY A 452 -16.08 -15.05 0.21
N VAL A 453 -15.68 -15.15 -1.06
CA VAL A 453 -14.60 -14.31 -1.60
C VAL A 453 -14.98 -12.83 -1.57
N ILE A 454 -16.21 -12.46 -1.98
CA ILE A 454 -16.71 -11.07 -1.94
C ILE A 454 -16.67 -10.51 -0.51
N LEU A 455 -17.15 -11.26 0.46
CA LEU A 455 -17.16 -10.83 1.87
C LEU A 455 -15.73 -10.66 2.41
N ALA A 456 -14.84 -11.61 2.15
CA ALA A 456 -13.46 -11.56 2.61
C ALA A 456 -12.69 -10.36 2.02
N GLN A 457 -12.79 -10.13 0.72
CA GLN A 457 -12.15 -9.00 0.05
C GLN A 457 -12.76 -7.65 0.45
N SER A 458 -14.05 -7.62 0.81
CA SER A 458 -14.73 -6.40 1.27
C SER A 458 -14.18 -5.88 2.60
N ILE A 459 -13.52 -6.70 3.41
CA ILE A 459 -12.91 -6.29 4.68
C ILE A 459 -11.92 -5.13 4.46
N GLY A 460 -10.95 -5.30 3.56
CA GLY A 460 -9.99 -4.26 3.20
C GLY A 460 -10.63 -3.13 2.38
N ALA A 461 -11.48 -3.47 1.42
CA ALA A 461 -12.11 -2.52 0.52
C ALA A 461 -12.99 -1.50 1.25
N ILE A 462 -13.79 -1.90 2.26
CA ILE A 462 -14.59 -0.99 3.10
C ILE A 462 -13.68 0.05 3.76
N SER A 463 -12.55 -0.38 4.31
CA SER A 463 -11.61 0.53 4.99
C SER A 463 -11.03 1.57 4.03
N TYR A 464 -10.67 1.19 2.79
CA TYR A 464 -10.21 2.14 1.77
C TYR A 464 -11.29 3.16 1.40
N VAL A 465 -12.53 2.73 1.20
CA VAL A 465 -13.64 3.66 0.92
C VAL A 465 -13.85 4.63 2.07
N VAL A 466 -13.85 4.13 3.33
CA VAL A 466 -14.00 4.99 4.52
C VAL A 466 -12.90 6.04 4.60
N VAL A 467 -11.65 5.69 4.31
CA VAL A 467 -10.53 6.65 4.30
C VAL A 467 -10.75 7.77 3.28
N ILE A 468 -11.05 7.41 2.02
CA ILE A 468 -11.19 8.38 0.94
C ILE A 468 -12.41 9.28 1.13
N VAL A 469 -13.55 8.68 1.47
CA VAL A 469 -14.79 9.46 1.68
C VAL A 469 -14.68 10.34 2.93
N SER A 470 -14.04 9.86 4.01
CA SER A 470 -13.78 10.67 5.20
C SER A 470 -12.86 11.85 4.91
N ALA A 471 -11.82 11.66 4.09
CA ALA A 471 -10.94 12.75 3.65
C ALA A 471 -11.72 13.80 2.82
N THR A 472 -12.64 13.37 1.97
CA THR A 472 -13.51 14.29 1.21
C THR A 472 -14.48 15.05 2.12
N LEU A 473 -15.09 14.34 3.09
CA LEU A 473 -15.98 14.94 4.09
C LEU A 473 -15.26 15.92 5.03
N ALA A 474 -13.97 15.74 5.26
CA ALA A 474 -13.19 16.67 6.09
C ALA A 474 -13.05 18.07 5.46
N ASN A 475 -13.08 18.14 4.13
CA ASN A 475 -13.03 19.39 3.36
C ASN A 475 -14.43 19.92 2.98
N PHE A 476 -15.50 19.23 3.41
CA PHE A 476 -16.88 19.59 3.11
C PHE A 476 -17.37 20.70 4.05
N ASP A 477 -17.94 21.78 3.46
CA ASP A 477 -18.54 22.86 4.24
C ASP A 477 -19.90 22.45 4.80
N ARG A 478 -19.97 22.30 6.11
CA ARG A 478 -21.21 21.92 6.83
C ARG A 478 -22.28 23.01 6.82
N GLN A 479 -21.95 24.27 6.52
CA GLN A 479 -22.92 25.34 6.45
C GLN A 479 -23.95 25.08 5.36
N LEU A 480 -23.59 24.41 4.28
CA LEU A 480 -24.49 24.02 3.20
C LEU A 480 -25.62 23.08 3.68
N GLU A 481 -25.30 22.14 4.57
CA GLU A 481 -26.32 21.26 5.16
C GLU A 481 -27.22 22.02 6.16
N GLN A 482 -26.63 22.92 6.94
CA GLN A 482 -27.40 23.77 7.87
C GLN A 482 -28.37 24.69 7.10
N ALA A 483 -27.94 25.26 5.99
CA ALA A 483 -28.79 26.03 5.11
C ALA A 483 -29.96 25.23 4.55
N ALA A 484 -29.70 23.99 4.07
CA ALA A 484 -30.77 23.10 3.60
C ALA A 484 -31.76 22.73 4.71
N GLN A 485 -31.27 22.45 5.93
CA GLN A 485 -32.12 22.18 7.11
C GLN A 485 -32.96 23.41 7.52
N SER A 486 -32.41 24.63 7.42
CA SER A 486 -33.13 25.86 7.65
C SER A 486 -34.28 26.07 6.64
N MET A 487 -34.13 25.51 5.43
CA MET A 487 -35.19 25.44 4.40
C MET A 487 -36.15 24.25 4.62
N ARG A 488 -36.18 23.63 5.80
CA ARG A 488 -37.00 22.48 6.20
C ARG A 488 -36.68 21.17 5.43
N ALA A 489 -35.50 21.04 4.82
CA ALA A 489 -35.10 19.77 4.21
C ALA A 489 -34.84 18.73 5.29
N GLY A 490 -35.44 17.55 5.15
CA GLY A 490 -35.18 16.42 6.06
C GLY A 490 -33.77 15.85 5.89
N PRO A 491 -33.26 15.06 6.86
CA PRO A 491 -31.88 14.53 6.83
C PRO A 491 -31.55 13.74 5.56
N ALA A 492 -32.44 12.87 5.09
CA ALA A 492 -32.27 12.09 3.87
C ALA A 492 -32.25 13.00 2.62
N GLN A 493 -33.10 14.02 2.58
CA GLN A 493 -33.15 14.98 1.48
C GLN A 493 -31.88 15.84 1.45
N THR A 494 -31.41 16.32 2.60
CA THR A 494 -30.15 17.05 2.73
C THR A 494 -28.98 16.20 2.26
N PHE A 495 -28.89 14.92 2.70
CA PHE A 495 -27.86 14.01 2.23
C PHE A 495 -27.92 13.83 0.72
N ALA A 496 -29.07 13.46 0.15
CA ALA A 496 -29.19 13.12 -1.25
C ALA A 496 -28.99 14.31 -2.20
N ARG A 497 -29.48 15.52 -1.82
CA ARG A 497 -29.47 16.70 -2.69
C ARG A 497 -28.29 17.64 -2.47
N VAL A 498 -27.65 17.63 -1.28
CA VAL A 498 -26.55 18.55 -0.93
C VAL A 498 -25.26 17.77 -0.74
N THR A 499 -25.22 16.86 0.24
CA THR A 499 -23.97 16.20 0.63
C THR A 499 -23.47 15.24 -0.45
N LEU A 500 -24.31 14.32 -0.90
CA LEU A 500 -23.96 13.26 -1.86
C LEU A 500 -23.37 13.80 -3.18
N PRO A 501 -23.96 14.84 -3.82
CA PRO A 501 -23.38 15.40 -5.04
C PRO A 501 -22.01 16.01 -4.82
N LEU A 502 -21.78 16.66 -3.68
CA LEU A 502 -20.52 17.35 -3.37
C LEU A 502 -19.40 16.38 -2.99
N ILE A 503 -19.73 15.24 -2.36
CA ILE A 503 -18.74 14.20 -2.03
C ILE A 503 -18.61 13.14 -3.13
N ARG A 504 -19.40 13.20 -4.21
CA ARG A 504 -19.37 12.23 -5.32
C ARG A 504 -17.98 11.95 -5.85
N PRO A 505 -17.06 12.92 -6.04
CA PRO A 505 -15.70 12.62 -6.49
C PRO A 505 -14.95 11.69 -5.53
N GLY A 506 -15.12 11.87 -4.22
CA GLY A 506 -14.54 10.98 -3.21
C GLY A 506 -15.15 9.58 -3.21
N ILE A 507 -16.47 9.48 -3.43
CA ILE A 507 -17.17 8.18 -3.54
C ILE A 507 -16.66 7.41 -4.76
N VAL A 508 -16.56 8.06 -5.93
CA VAL A 508 -16.04 7.45 -7.16
C VAL A 508 -14.58 7.02 -6.99
N GLY A 509 -13.75 7.86 -6.33
CA GLY A 509 -12.37 7.50 -6.01
C GLY A 509 -12.27 6.30 -5.06
N GLY A 510 -13.13 6.26 -4.03
CA GLY A 510 -13.23 5.13 -3.10
C GLY A 510 -13.68 3.84 -3.78
N ALA A 511 -14.71 3.91 -4.64
CA ALA A 511 -15.20 2.78 -5.44
C ALA A 511 -14.11 2.20 -6.36
N PHE A 512 -13.36 3.09 -7.00
CA PHE A 512 -12.25 2.69 -7.88
C PHE A 512 -11.14 1.98 -7.11
N LEU A 513 -10.74 2.50 -5.93
CA LEU A 513 -9.75 1.84 -5.11
C LEU A 513 -10.25 0.50 -4.55
N ALA A 514 -11.53 0.40 -4.18
CA ALA A 514 -12.14 -0.85 -3.74
C ALA A 514 -12.13 -1.90 -4.86
N PHE A 515 -12.44 -1.49 -6.10
CA PHE A 515 -12.36 -2.36 -7.27
C PHE A 515 -10.94 -2.85 -7.54
N ILE A 516 -9.96 -1.92 -7.58
CA ILE A 516 -8.55 -2.30 -7.80
C ILE A 516 -8.05 -3.24 -6.72
N HIS A 517 -8.35 -2.94 -5.44
CA HIS A 517 -7.96 -3.79 -4.32
C HIS A 517 -8.51 -5.21 -4.47
N SER A 518 -9.80 -5.34 -4.78
CA SER A 518 -10.42 -6.66 -5.01
C SER A 518 -9.86 -7.36 -6.24
N PHE A 519 -9.67 -6.62 -7.34
CA PHE A 519 -9.24 -7.17 -8.62
C PHE A 519 -7.78 -7.69 -8.58
N ASP A 520 -6.92 -7.13 -7.72
CA ASP A 520 -5.52 -7.55 -7.55
C ASP A 520 -5.30 -8.48 -6.33
N GLU A 521 -6.36 -8.81 -5.58
CA GLU A 521 -6.25 -9.58 -4.35
C GLU A 521 -6.06 -11.07 -4.64
N VAL A 522 -4.91 -11.60 -4.23
CA VAL A 522 -4.58 -13.02 -4.41
C VAL A 522 -4.42 -13.75 -3.08
N VAL A 523 -3.93 -13.08 -2.03
CA VAL A 523 -3.57 -13.74 -0.76
C VAL A 523 -4.82 -14.25 -0.04
N ILE A 524 -5.80 -13.39 0.16
CA ILE A 524 -7.09 -13.76 0.77
C ILE A 524 -7.82 -14.74 -0.15
N THR A 525 -7.80 -14.48 -1.46
CA THR A 525 -8.47 -15.33 -2.45
C THR A 525 -7.89 -16.74 -2.46
N SER A 526 -6.57 -16.91 -2.41
CA SER A 526 -5.93 -18.25 -2.40
C SER A 526 -6.33 -19.11 -1.20
N LEU A 527 -6.69 -18.48 -0.07
CA LEU A 527 -7.15 -19.17 1.12
C LEU A 527 -8.65 -19.49 1.08
N VAL A 528 -9.47 -18.56 0.57
CA VAL A 528 -10.94 -18.61 0.68
C VAL A 528 -11.62 -19.21 -0.56
N SER A 529 -11.01 -19.14 -1.74
CA SER A 529 -11.62 -19.55 -3.01
C SER A 529 -11.84 -21.05 -3.17
N GLY A 530 -11.13 -21.88 -2.38
CA GLY A 530 -11.13 -23.33 -2.58
C GLY A 530 -10.70 -23.66 -4.02
N PHE A 531 -11.27 -24.72 -4.58
CA PHE A 531 -11.04 -25.12 -5.98
C PHE A 531 -12.09 -24.60 -6.96
N SER A 532 -13.16 -23.96 -6.44
CA SER A 532 -14.36 -23.63 -7.24
C SER A 532 -14.32 -22.23 -7.84
N VAL A 533 -13.62 -21.29 -7.21
CA VAL A 533 -13.59 -19.88 -7.62
C VAL A 533 -12.18 -19.51 -8.04
N THR A 534 -11.95 -19.40 -9.35
CA THR A 534 -10.65 -18.99 -9.89
C THR A 534 -10.74 -17.55 -10.38
N THR A 535 -10.02 -16.64 -9.71
CA THR A 535 -9.85 -15.27 -10.17
C THR A 535 -8.62 -15.13 -11.07
N LEU A 536 -8.54 -14.04 -11.84
CA LEU A 536 -7.41 -13.81 -12.74
C LEU A 536 -6.07 -13.73 -12.00
N PRO A 537 -5.93 -13.00 -10.86
CA PRO A 537 -4.70 -13.04 -10.08
C PRO A 537 -4.38 -14.43 -9.53
N LEU A 538 -5.38 -15.18 -9.07
CA LEU A 538 -5.14 -16.54 -8.59
C LEU A 538 -4.64 -17.45 -9.72
N LYS A 539 -5.25 -17.38 -10.90
CA LYS A 539 -4.81 -18.11 -12.10
C LYS A 539 -3.38 -17.75 -12.51
N MET A 540 -3.04 -16.46 -12.47
CA MET A 540 -1.66 -16.01 -12.71
C MET A 540 -0.70 -16.59 -11.68
N TRP A 541 -1.09 -16.57 -10.40
CA TRP A 541 -0.29 -17.10 -9.31
C TRP A 541 -0.01 -18.59 -9.44
N GLU A 542 -1.02 -19.38 -9.77
CA GLU A 542 -0.90 -20.80 -10.05
C GLU A 542 0.06 -21.08 -11.22
N ASN A 543 -0.03 -20.30 -12.29
CA ASN A 543 0.87 -20.43 -13.44
C ASN A 543 2.31 -20.02 -13.11
N ILE A 544 2.53 -18.98 -12.32
CA ILE A 544 3.88 -18.59 -11.87
C ILE A 544 4.53 -19.73 -11.07
N ARG A 545 3.75 -20.45 -10.26
CA ARG A 545 4.28 -21.53 -9.40
C ARG A 545 4.49 -22.86 -10.11
N ASN A 546 3.64 -23.21 -11.06
CA ASN A 546 3.60 -24.56 -11.63
C ASN A 546 4.26 -24.66 -13.02
N ALA A 547 3.99 -23.69 -13.89
CA ALA A 547 4.57 -23.64 -15.23
C ALA A 547 4.43 -22.22 -15.79
N ILE A 548 5.54 -21.55 -16.02
CA ILE A 548 5.52 -20.17 -16.52
C ILE A 548 5.07 -20.17 -17.98
N ASP A 549 3.79 -19.87 -18.21
CA ASP A 549 3.19 -19.70 -19.53
C ASP A 549 3.45 -18.27 -20.03
N PRO A 550 4.01 -18.06 -21.23
CA PRO A 550 4.18 -16.74 -21.80
C PRO A 550 2.88 -15.93 -21.97
N THR A 551 1.71 -16.55 -21.96
CA THR A 551 0.40 -15.86 -21.89
C THR A 551 0.31 -14.93 -20.67
N LEU A 552 1.03 -15.24 -19.58
CA LEU A 552 1.17 -14.37 -18.41
C LEU A 552 1.66 -12.97 -18.75
N ALA A 553 2.55 -12.82 -19.75
CA ALA A 553 3.03 -11.50 -20.18
C ALA A 553 1.89 -10.66 -20.77
N ALA A 554 1.02 -11.26 -21.60
CA ALA A 554 -0.15 -10.57 -22.14
C ALA A 554 -1.13 -10.17 -21.04
N VAL A 555 -1.42 -11.07 -20.09
CA VAL A 555 -2.30 -10.80 -18.95
C VAL A 555 -1.71 -9.68 -18.08
N ALA A 556 -0.43 -9.77 -17.73
CA ALA A 556 0.27 -8.80 -16.91
C ALA A 556 0.33 -7.41 -17.58
N SER A 557 0.51 -7.37 -18.92
CA SER A 557 0.46 -6.11 -19.67
C SER A 557 -0.93 -5.48 -19.65
N LEU A 558 -2.00 -6.27 -19.82
CA LEU A 558 -3.38 -5.78 -19.71
C LEU A 558 -3.65 -5.23 -18.31
N LEU A 559 -3.26 -5.94 -17.25
CA LEU A 559 -3.40 -5.48 -15.87
C LEU A 559 -2.59 -4.21 -15.57
N THR A 560 -1.51 -3.98 -16.30
CA THR A 560 -0.71 -2.76 -16.19
C THR A 560 -1.32 -1.61 -16.98
N LEU A 561 -1.81 -1.87 -18.20
CA LEU A 561 -2.32 -0.83 -19.12
C LEU A 561 -3.73 -0.37 -18.77
N LEU A 562 -4.63 -1.26 -18.31
CA LEU A 562 -6.01 -0.90 -18.01
C LEU A 562 -6.15 0.22 -16.96
N PRO A 563 -5.50 0.17 -15.78
CA PRO A 563 -5.53 1.26 -14.82
C PRO A 563 -4.96 2.57 -15.38
N LEU A 564 -3.89 2.49 -16.19
CA LEU A 564 -3.29 3.64 -16.83
C LEU A 564 -4.23 4.31 -17.84
N LEU A 565 -4.87 3.52 -18.70
CA LEU A 565 -5.86 4.02 -19.68
C LEU A 565 -7.05 4.66 -18.97
N TYR A 566 -7.50 4.05 -17.87
CA TYR A 566 -8.58 4.62 -17.06
C TYR A 566 -8.18 5.99 -16.48
N LEU A 567 -6.99 6.12 -15.91
CA LEU A 567 -6.50 7.41 -15.39
C LEU A 567 -6.35 8.47 -16.47
N ILE A 568 -5.85 8.08 -17.65
CA ILE A 568 -5.75 8.98 -18.81
C ILE A 568 -7.14 9.43 -19.24
N GLY A 569 -8.11 8.50 -19.32
CA GLY A 569 -9.50 8.80 -19.63
C GLY A 569 -10.14 9.77 -18.64
N LEU A 570 -9.95 9.56 -17.33
CA LEU A 570 -10.41 10.47 -16.29
C LEU A 570 -9.79 11.86 -16.41
N TYR A 571 -8.48 11.92 -16.65
CA TYR A 571 -7.77 13.20 -16.84
C TYR A 571 -8.31 13.99 -18.05
N VAL A 572 -8.50 13.30 -19.18
CA VAL A 572 -9.08 13.91 -20.40
C VAL A 572 -10.50 14.39 -20.16
N ALA A 573 -11.34 13.56 -19.50
CA ALA A 573 -12.71 13.93 -19.16
C ALA A 573 -12.76 15.16 -18.24
N TRP A 574 -11.91 15.18 -17.20
CA TRP A 574 -11.81 16.31 -16.29
C TRP A 574 -11.36 17.60 -17.01
N ARG A 575 -10.35 17.50 -17.89
CA ARG A 575 -9.86 18.63 -18.68
C ARG A 575 -10.93 19.19 -19.59
N ARG A 576 -11.71 18.33 -20.26
CA ARG A 576 -12.85 18.73 -21.11
C ARG A 576 -13.97 19.40 -20.31
N SER A 577 -14.29 18.89 -19.13
CA SER A 577 -15.29 19.48 -18.23
C SER A 577 -14.89 20.91 -17.80
N LYS A 578 -13.61 21.11 -17.44
CA LYS A 578 -13.10 22.43 -17.02
C LYS A 578 -13.13 23.45 -18.16
N SER A 579 -12.81 23.04 -19.39
CA SER A 579 -12.87 23.95 -20.55
C SER A 579 -14.30 24.37 -20.89
N ARG A 580 -15.29 23.46 -20.74
CA ARG A 580 -16.72 23.77 -20.92
C ARG A 580 -17.23 24.77 -19.87
N SER A 581 -16.87 24.62 -18.60
CA SER A 581 -17.24 25.57 -17.55
C SER A 581 -16.70 26.98 -17.80
N GLN A 582 -15.50 27.09 -18.35
CA GLN A 582 -14.91 28.40 -18.68
C GLN A 582 -15.59 29.05 -19.91
N SER A 583 -15.96 28.26 -20.93
CA SER A 583 -16.67 28.77 -22.10
C SER A 583 -18.10 29.23 -21.75
N THR A 584 -18.78 28.52 -20.82
CA THR A 584 -20.13 28.88 -20.36
C THR A 584 -20.11 30.18 -19.54
N LEU A 585 -19.07 30.39 -18.73
CA LEU A 585 -18.89 31.67 -17.96
C LEU A 585 -18.54 32.84 -18.86
N LEU A 586 -17.74 32.64 -19.91
CA LEU A 586 -17.43 33.70 -20.90
C LEU A 586 -18.62 34.01 -21.84
N GLY A 587 -19.45 32.99 -22.16
CA GLY A 587 -20.69 33.21 -22.95
C GLY A 587 -21.85 33.83 -22.18
N ALA A 588 -21.82 33.82 -20.83
CA ALA A 588 -22.79 34.48 -19.96
C ALA A 588 -22.38 35.94 -19.59
N ALA A 589 -21.16 36.34 -19.92
CA ALA A 589 -20.62 37.69 -19.68
C ALA A 589 -20.67 38.60 -20.93
N ASN A 590 -21.05 38.08 -22.08
CA ASN A 590 -21.41 38.78 -23.31
C ASN A 590 -22.94 38.77 -23.49
#